data_ab1a8fc198d03be8980b589e4489cd4f
#
_entry.id   ab1a8fc198d03be8980b589e4489cd4f
#
_cell.length_a   1.000
_cell.length_b   1.000
_cell.length_c   1.000
_cell.angle_alpha   90.00
_cell.angle_beta   90.00
_cell.angle_gamma   90.00
#
_symmetry.space_group_name_H-M   'P 1'
#
loop_
_entity.id
_entity.type
_entity.pdbx_description
1 polymer ?
#
loop_
_entity_poly.entity_id
_entity_poly.type
_entity_poly.pdbx_seq_one_letter_code
_entity_poly.pdbx_strand_id
1 'polypeptide(L)'
;MQVDSAFSIDYDFVKELKTRTGGKKMSETGLTTLSYVNTVIRERPREIHKGQCGRVLIVAGSVGMAGACVLSTGAALRCGAGLVKAAVPEEIFPILQIAVPQATCTNVSDREFLRSVSVHDAIGIGPGMGVSEKKYKLIEEILSLFDGPVVIDADGITNLCRFGKKTEILKGRENVVLTPHPGECDRLLD
;
A
#
# COMPACT_ATOMS: atom_id res chain seq x y z
N MET A 1 3.64 -29.08 13.93
CA MET A 1 4.51 -27.92 13.70
C MET A 1 3.76 -26.72 14.26
N GLN A 2 4.09 -26.30 15.49
CA GLN A 2 3.46 -25.17 16.17
C GLN A 2 3.81 -23.89 15.41
N VAL A 3 2.81 -23.13 14.98
CA VAL A 3 2.97 -21.77 14.49
C VAL A 3 2.95 -20.88 15.73
N ASP A 4 4.14 -20.44 16.14
CA ASP A 4 4.31 -19.54 17.26
C ASP A 4 3.66 -18.18 16.99
N SER A 5 2.90 -17.77 17.97
CA SER A 5 2.17 -16.53 18.14
C SER A 5 3.11 -15.31 18.17
N ALA A 6 3.27 -14.61 17.07
CA ALA A 6 4.03 -13.35 17.01
C ALA A 6 3.28 -12.22 16.29
N PHE A 7 1.99 -12.05 16.59
CA PHE A 7 1.28 -10.78 16.36
C PHE A 7 0.49 -10.46 17.64
N SER A 8 1.18 -10.03 18.68
CA SER A 8 0.51 -9.33 19.78
C SER A 8 0.35 -7.88 19.36
N ILE A 9 -0.87 -7.46 19.11
CA ILE A 9 -1.22 -6.05 19.05
C ILE A 9 -0.90 -5.49 20.44
N ASP A 10 -0.04 -4.46 20.50
CA ASP A 10 0.27 -3.77 21.73
C ASP A 10 -1.01 -3.08 22.26
N TYR A 11 -1.62 -3.68 23.25
CA TYR A 11 -2.87 -3.23 23.85
C TYR A 11 -2.71 -1.86 24.54
N ASP A 12 -1.51 -1.50 24.97
CA ASP A 12 -1.23 -0.21 25.60
C ASP A 12 -1.19 0.90 24.57
N PHE A 13 -0.69 0.63 23.36
CA PHE A 13 -0.75 1.54 22.22
C PHE A 13 -2.20 1.85 21.80
N VAL A 14 -3.09 0.85 21.78
CA VAL A 14 -4.52 1.06 21.47
C VAL A 14 -5.22 1.88 22.56
N LYS A 15 -4.81 1.74 23.83
CA LYS A 15 -5.31 2.58 24.94
C LYS A 15 -4.85 4.03 24.83
N GLU A 16 -3.60 4.25 24.45
CA GLU A 16 -3.02 5.56 24.29
C GLU A 16 -3.66 6.35 23.13
N LEU A 17 -3.96 5.69 22.02
CA LEU A 17 -4.76 6.24 20.93
C LEU A 17 -6.17 6.66 21.38
N LYS A 18 -6.82 5.88 22.25
CA LYS A 18 -8.14 6.21 22.82
C LYS A 18 -8.13 7.47 23.68
N THR A 19 -7.04 7.72 24.40
CA THR A 19 -6.89 8.91 25.25
C THR A 19 -6.61 10.17 24.45
N ARG A 20 -5.86 10.07 23.36
CA ARG A 20 -5.53 11.21 22.50
C ARG A 20 -6.69 11.65 21.56
N THR A 21 -7.61 10.75 21.21
CA THR A 21 -8.71 11.05 20.29
C THR A 21 -9.99 11.58 20.97
N GLY A 22 -9.93 11.98 22.24
CA GLY A 22 -11.04 12.67 22.91
C GLY A 22 -12.36 11.90 22.96
N GLY A 23 -12.32 10.56 23.09
CA GLY A 23 -13.51 9.74 23.38
C GLY A 23 -14.44 9.47 22.20
N LYS A 24 -14.06 9.74 20.95
CA LYS A 24 -14.78 9.17 19.81
C LYS A 24 -14.62 7.66 19.85
N LYS A 25 -15.74 6.91 20.02
CA LYS A 25 -15.78 5.45 19.97
C LYS A 25 -15.04 4.99 18.72
N MET A 26 -13.83 4.43 18.89
CA MET A 26 -13.31 3.50 17.91
C MET A 26 -14.32 2.36 17.85
N SER A 27 -14.84 2.08 16.66
CA SER A 27 -15.62 0.87 16.41
C SER A 27 -14.85 -0.30 17.02
N GLU A 28 -15.54 -1.18 17.74
CA GLU A 28 -14.95 -2.37 18.35
C GLU A 28 -13.96 -3.00 17.35
N THR A 29 -12.68 -3.03 17.74
CA THR A 29 -11.66 -3.74 16.96
C THR A 29 -12.00 -5.22 17.06
N GLY A 30 -12.76 -5.72 16.10
CA GLY A 30 -13.06 -7.13 16.01
C GLY A 30 -11.78 -7.91 15.75
N LEU A 31 -11.56 -9.01 16.49
CA LEU A 31 -10.48 -9.94 16.18
C LEU A 31 -10.70 -10.52 14.78
N THR A 32 -9.65 -10.49 13.95
CA THR A 32 -9.65 -11.19 12.67
C THR A 32 -9.63 -12.69 12.94
N THR A 33 -10.78 -13.33 12.87
CA THR A 33 -10.93 -14.77 13.06
C THR A 33 -10.75 -15.53 11.75
N LEU A 34 -10.40 -16.82 11.84
CA LEU A 34 -10.34 -17.69 10.65
C LEU A 34 -11.69 -17.74 9.92
N SER A 35 -12.79 -17.71 10.66
CA SER A 35 -14.14 -17.63 10.07
C SER A 35 -14.33 -16.38 9.23
N TYR A 36 -13.90 -15.21 9.74
CA TYR A 36 -13.94 -13.96 8.98
C TYR A 36 -13.04 -14.02 7.75
N VAL A 37 -11.81 -14.51 7.89
CA VAL A 37 -10.87 -14.66 6.75
C VAL A 37 -11.49 -15.51 5.65
N ASN A 38 -12.15 -16.62 5.98
CA ASN A 38 -12.80 -17.50 5.00
C ASN A 38 -14.01 -16.84 4.29
N THR A 39 -14.62 -15.80 4.86
CA THR A 39 -15.65 -15.04 4.17
C THR A 39 -15.10 -14.06 3.16
N VAL A 40 -13.87 -13.56 3.38
CA VAL A 40 -13.21 -12.55 2.53
C VAL A 40 -12.32 -13.21 1.47
N ILE A 41 -11.53 -14.20 1.87
CA ILE A 41 -10.63 -14.93 0.97
C ILE A 41 -11.35 -16.19 0.49
N ARG A 42 -11.87 -16.14 -0.73
CA ARG A 42 -12.57 -17.26 -1.35
C ARG A 42 -11.60 -18.24 -1.97
N GLU A 43 -11.97 -19.53 -1.95
CA GLU A 43 -11.25 -20.56 -2.67
C GLU A 43 -11.29 -20.27 -4.19
N ARG A 44 -10.14 -20.45 -4.85
CA ARG A 44 -10.01 -20.18 -6.27
C ARG A 44 -10.49 -21.36 -7.10
N PRO A 45 -11.30 -21.13 -8.15
CA PRO A 45 -11.61 -22.17 -9.13
C PRO A 45 -10.33 -22.71 -9.75
N ARG A 46 -10.31 -24.02 -10.05
CA ARG A 46 -9.15 -24.68 -10.68
C ARG A 46 -8.79 -24.10 -12.05
N GLU A 47 -9.78 -23.63 -12.79
CA GLU A 47 -9.63 -23.09 -14.15
C GLU A 47 -9.29 -21.58 -14.18
N ILE A 48 -9.05 -20.96 -13.00
CA ILE A 48 -8.75 -19.53 -12.95
C ILE A 48 -7.38 -19.22 -13.54
N HIS A 49 -7.29 -18.23 -14.42
CA HIS A 49 -6.01 -17.74 -14.93
C HIS A 49 -5.54 -16.47 -14.21
N LYS A 50 -4.25 -16.18 -14.28
CA LYS A 50 -3.62 -15.07 -13.56
C LYS A 50 -4.31 -13.70 -13.75
N GLY A 51 -4.84 -13.41 -14.92
CA GLY A 51 -5.53 -12.14 -15.20
C GLY A 51 -6.84 -11.94 -14.43
N GLN A 52 -7.44 -13.04 -13.92
CA GLN A 52 -8.66 -13.01 -13.10
C GLN A 52 -8.37 -12.96 -11.60
N CYS A 53 -7.09 -13.09 -11.21
CA CYS A 53 -6.66 -13.02 -9.81
C CYS A 53 -6.29 -11.61 -9.36
N GLY A 54 -6.66 -10.58 -10.11
CA GLY A 54 -6.39 -9.18 -9.80
C GLY A 54 -5.04 -8.68 -10.32
N ARG A 55 -5.02 -7.40 -10.68
CA ARG A 55 -3.85 -6.65 -11.16
C ARG A 55 -3.50 -5.61 -10.11
N VAL A 56 -2.31 -5.71 -9.54
CA VAL A 56 -1.84 -4.78 -8.51
C VAL A 56 -0.72 -3.91 -9.05
N LEU A 57 -0.82 -2.62 -8.83
CA LEU A 57 0.25 -1.66 -9.07
C LEU A 57 0.94 -1.34 -7.74
N ILE A 58 2.26 -1.43 -7.71
CA ILE A 58 3.08 -1.02 -6.56
C ILE A 58 3.94 0.17 -6.97
N VAL A 59 3.67 1.33 -6.39
CA VAL A 59 4.45 2.56 -6.57
C VAL A 59 5.35 2.74 -5.37
N ALA A 60 6.58 2.23 -5.47
CA ALA A 60 7.48 2.10 -4.33
C ALA A 60 8.94 2.11 -4.79
N GLY A 61 9.86 2.20 -3.84
CA GLY A 61 11.28 2.14 -4.12
C GLY A 61 11.87 3.39 -4.75
N SER A 62 13.15 3.55 -4.53
CA SER A 62 14.02 4.57 -5.15
C SER A 62 15.45 4.06 -5.16
N VAL A 63 16.36 4.79 -5.82
CA VAL A 63 17.79 4.48 -5.74
C VAL A 63 18.23 4.47 -4.28
N GLY A 64 18.84 3.37 -3.86
CA GLY A 64 19.20 3.11 -2.44
C GLY A 64 18.10 2.46 -1.60
N MET A 65 16.83 2.42 -2.04
CA MET A 65 15.70 1.82 -1.32
C MET A 65 14.89 0.83 -2.17
N ALA A 66 15.53 0.16 -3.12
CA ALA A 66 14.89 -0.84 -3.98
C ALA A 66 14.27 -2.01 -3.17
N GLY A 67 14.89 -2.37 -2.04
CA GLY A 67 14.42 -3.45 -1.18
C GLY A 67 12.98 -3.27 -0.68
N ALA A 68 12.55 -2.03 -0.42
CA ALA A 68 11.16 -1.75 -0.01
C ALA A 68 10.15 -2.15 -1.11
N CYS A 69 10.47 -1.83 -2.38
CA CYS A 69 9.65 -2.25 -3.51
C CYS A 69 9.69 -3.77 -3.73
N VAL A 70 10.85 -4.40 -3.58
CA VAL A 70 11.00 -5.87 -3.66
C VAL A 70 10.08 -6.55 -2.66
N LEU A 71 10.09 -6.10 -1.41
CA LEU A 71 9.25 -6.67 -0.34
C LEU A 71 7.76 -6.46 -0.62
N SER A 72 7.35 -5.24 -0.98
CA SER A 72 5.93 -4.93 -1.26
C SER A 72 5.41 -5.70 -2.47
N THR A 73 6.18 -5.76 -3.54
CA THR A 73 5.83 -6.49 -4.78
C THR A 73 5.75 -8.00 -4.53
N GLY A 74 6.73 -8.53 -3.81
CA GLY A 74 6.75 -9.95 -3.43
C GLY A 74 5.61 -10.32 -2.49
N ALA A 75 5.24 -9.45 -1.56
CA ALA A 75 4.09 -9.63 -0.68
C ALA A 75 2.78 -9.68 -1.47
N ALA A 76 2.56 -8.73 -2.40
CA ALA A 76 1.36 -8.71 -3.24
C ALA A 76 1.19 -10.03 -4.03
N LEU A 77 2.27 -10.55 -4.61
CA LEU A 77 2.24 -11.86 -5.30
C LEU A 77 1.92 -13.01 -4.35
N ARG A 78 2.54 -13.06 -3.16
CA ARG A 78 2.29 -14.11 -2.17
C ARG A 78 0.88 -14.05 -1.58
N CYS A 79 0.31 -12.86 -1.46
CA CYS A 79 -1.10 -12.68 -1.07
C CYS A 79 -2.07 -13.04 -2.18
N GLY A 80 -1.55 -13.36 -3.37
CA GLY A 80 -2.34 -13.96 -4.43
C GLY A 80 -2.73 -13.03 -5.57
N ALA A 81 -2.15 -11.84 -5.70
CA ALA A 81 -2.33 -11.05 -6.91
C ALA A 81 -1.86 -11.84 -8.14
N GLY A 82 -2.68 -11.85 -9.19
CA GLY A 82 -2.37 -12.60 -10.40
C GLY A 82 -1.33 -11.92 -11.27
N LEU A 83 -1.34 -10.60 -11.28
CA LEU A 83 -0.39 -9.75 -11.98
C LEU A 83 0.04 -8.60 -11.07
N VAL A 84 1.34 -8.40 -10.92
CA VAL A 84 1.89 -7.28 -10.17
C VAL A 84 2.84 -6.49 -11.07
N LYS A 85 2.63 -5.17 -11.11
CA LYS A 85 3.51 -4.22 -11.79
C LYS A 85 4.13 -3.29 -10.76
N ALA A 86 5.45 -3.15 -10.80
CA ALA A 86 6.20 -2.20 -9.97
C ALA A 86 6.49 -0.93 -10.78
N ALA A 87 5.99 0.21 -10.31
CA ALA A 87 6.33 1.52 -10.85
C ALA A 87 7.48 2.11 -10.04
N VAL A 88 8.66 2.09 -10.62
CA VAL A 88 9.93 2.42 -9.97
C VAL A 88 10.84 3.23 -10.91
N PRO A 89 11.87 3.91 -10.39
CA PRO A 89 12.93 4.46 -11.23
C PRO A 89 13.61 3.36 -12.05
N GLU A 90 13.98 3.67 -13.30
CA GLU A 90 14.56 2.71 -14.25
C GLU A 90 15.86 2.09 -13.74
N GLU A 91 16.63 2.84 -12.98
CA GLU A 91 17.91 2.43 -12.40
C GLU A 91 17.79 1.20 -11.49
N ILE A 92 16.59 0.96 -10.92
CA ILE A 92 16.39 -0.20 -10.04
C ILE A 92 15.62 -1.36 -10.70
N PHE A 93 15.27 -1.26 -11.99
CA PHE A 93 14.62 -2.36 -12.73
C PHE A 93 15.38 -3.69 -12.61
N PRO A 94 16.70 -3.74 -12.82
CA PRO A 94 17.45 -5.00 -12.71
C PRO A 94 17.28 -5.65 -11.32
N ILE A 95 17.26 -4.83 -10.27
CA ILE A 95 17.09 -5.33 -8.89
C ILE A 95 15.73 -6.01 -8.72
N LEU A 96 14.66 -5.35 -9.21
CA LEU A 96 13.31 -5.88 -9.12
C LEU A 96 13.13 -7.16 -9.95
N GLN A 97 13.61 -7.15 -11.18
CA GLN A 97 13.47 -8.29 -12.09
C GLN A 97 14.26 -9.52 -11.65
N ILE A 98 15.40 -9.32 -10.96
CA ILE A 98 16.17 -10.42 -10.36
C ILE A 98 15.48 -10.92 -9.09
N ALA A 99 15.07 -10.02 -8.20
CA ALA A 99 14.52 -10.38 -6.90
C ALA A 99 13.06 -10.88 -6.97
N VAL A 100 12.26 -10.37 -7.91
CA VAL A 100 10.83 -10.70 -8.09
C VAL A 100 10.55 -10.93 -9.57
N PRO A 101 11.07 -12.00 -10.19
CA PRO A 101 10.96 -12.22 -11.63
C PRO A 101 9.53 -12.39 -12.15
N GLN A 102 8.55 -12.61 -11.28
CA GLN A 102 7.14 -12.72 -11.63
C GLN A 102 6.48 -11.34 -11.85
N ALA A 103 7.07 -10.26 -11.35
CA ALA A 103 6.55 -8.91 -11.51
C ALA A 103 7.11 -8.25 -12.78
N THR A 104 6.34 -7.31 -13.32
CA THR A 104 6.82 -6.43 -14.39
C THR A 104 7.17 -5.06 -13.82
N CYS A 105 8.10 -4.33 -14.46
CA CYS A 105 8.45 -2.98 -14.08
C CYS A 105 7.91 -1.95 -15.09
N THR A 106 7.68 -0.73 -14.61
CA THR A 106 7.41 0.45 -15.44
C THR A 106 8.14 1.65 -14.83
N ASN A 107 8.62 2.56 -15.67
CA ASN A 107 9.29 3.76 -15.18
C ASN A 107 8.25 4.72 -14.57
N VAL A 108 8.40 4.99 -13.27
CA VAL A 108 7.50 5.87 -12.50
C VAL A 108 7.50 7.33 -13.00
N SER A 109 8.52 7.73 -13.76
CA SER A 109 8.64 9.08 -14.34
C SER A 109 8.02 9.18 -15.74
N ASP A 110 7.56 8.08 -16.31
CA ASP A 110 7.00 8.03 -17.65
C ASP A 110 5.52 8.44 -17.64
N ARG A 111 5.12 9.30 -18.59
CA ARG A 111 3.71 9.68 -18.75
C ARG A 111 2.80 8.51 -19.14
N GLU A 112 3.33 7.51 -19.82
CA GLU A 112 2.59 6.30 -20.19
C GLU A 112 2.21 5.47 -18.96
N PHE A 113 3.05 5.48 -17.93
CA PHE A 113 2.73 4.87 -16.64
C PHE A 113 1.40 5.40 -16.10
N LEU A 114 1.20 6.73 -16.05
CA LEU A 114 -0.03 7.34 -15.52
C LEU A 114 -1.28 6.94 -16.32
N ARG A 115 -1.15 6.80 -17.63
CA ARG A 115 -2.27 6.32 -18.48
C ARG A 115 -2.66 4.88 -18.15
N SER A 116 -1.73 4.09 -17.62
CA SER A 116 -1.98 2.69 -17.26
C SER A 116 -2.49 2.49 -15.83
N VAL A 117 -2.63 3.54 -15.03
CA VAL A 117 -3.04 3.43 -13.61
C VAL A 117 -4.43 2.81 -13.49
N SER A 118 -5.38 3.24 -14.32
CA SER A 118 -6.78 2.82 -14.26
C SER A 118 -7.05 1.36 -14.68
N VAL A 119 -6.06 0.65 -15.28
CA VAL A 119 -6.25 -0.77 -15.64
C VAL A 119 -5.98 -1.74 -14.51
N HIS A 120 -5.56 -1.24 -13.34
CA HIS A 120 -5.27 -2.04 -12.15
C HIS A 120 -6.50 -2.15 -11.26
N ASP A 121 -6.55 -3.22 -10.46
CA ASP A 121 -7.65 -3.49 -9.54
C ASP A 121 -7.36 -2.95 -8.12
N ALA A 122 -6.08 -2.75 -7.78
CA ALA A 122 -5.64 -2.14 -6.53
C ALA A 122 -4.25 -1.51 -6.67
N ILE A 123 -3.95 -0.51 -5.82
CA ILE A 123 -2.67 0.20 -5.83
C ILE A 123 -2.09 0.27 -4.42
N GLY A 124 -0.79 -0.06 -4.30
CA GLY A 124 0.01 0.22 -3.10
C GLY A 124 1.02 1.33 -3.39
N ILE A 125 1.09 2.34 -2.53
CA ILE A 125 1.95 3.52 -2.74
C ILE A 125 2.76 3.79 -1.47
N GLY A 126 4.06 4.06 -1.64
CA GLY A 126 4.83 4.72 -0.60
C GLY A 126 6.13 4.04 -0.18
N PRO A 127 6.19 2.73 0.08
CA PRO A 127 7.37 2.11 0.67
C PRO A 127 8.66 2.44 -0.09
N GLY A 128 9.56 3.22 0.54
CA GLY A 128 10.85 3.60 -0.03
C GLY A 128 10.81 4.45 -1.29
N MET A 129 9.71 5.13 -1.58
CA MET A 129 9.59 5.97 -2.78
C MET A 129 10.37 7.30 -2.67
N GLY A 130 10.80 7.65 -1.47
CA GLY A 130 11.42 8.94 -1.15
C GLY A 130 10.40 10.04 -0.88
N VAL A 131 10.91 11.14 -0.28
CA VAL A 131 10.08 12.26 0.18
C VAL A 131 10.44 13.53 -0.60
N SER A 132 9.50 14.05 -1.39
CA SER A 132 9.63 15.30 -2.13
C SER A 132 8.28 15.80 -2.65
N GLU A 133 8.19 17.09 -2.97
CA GLU A 133 6.98 17.67 -3.58
C GLU A 133 6.59 16.96 -4.90
N LYS A 134 7.58 16.53 -5.70
CA LYS A 134 7.35 15.75 -6.93
C LYS A 134 6.65 14.42 -6.63
N LYS A 135 7.02 13.76 -5.53
CA LYS A 135 6.40 12.50 -5.11
C LYS A 135 4.98 12.73 -4.57
N TYR A 136 4.78 13.80 -3.84
CA TYR A 136 3.44 14.20 -3.43
C TYR A 136 2.52 14.44 -4.64
N LYS A 137 2.96 15.24 -5.63
CA LYS A 137 2.20 15.47 -6.87
C LYS A 137 1.89 14.17 -7.63
N LEU A 138 2.82 13.23 -7.63
CA LEU A 138 2.59 11.90 -8.21
C LEU A 138 1.46 11.16 -7.48
N ILE A 139 1.41 11.24 -6.14
CA ILE A 139 0.31 10.64 -5.36
C ILE A 139 -1.02 11.31 -5.71
N GLU A 140 -1.05 12.65 -5.78
CA GLU A 140 -2.25 13.40 -6.18
C GLU A 140 -2.75 12.96 -7.57
N GLU A 141 -1.85 12.84 -8.53
CA GLU A 141 -2.17 12.46 -9.90
C GLU A 141 -2.69 11.02 -9.98
N ILE A 142 -2.06 10.07 -9.28
CA ILE A 142 -2.54 8.70 -9.20
C ILE A 142 -3.95 8.65 -8.59
N LEU A 143 -4.16 9.33 -7.47
CA LEU A 143 -5.46 9.37 -6.81
C LEU A 143 -6.54 10.03 -7.67
N SER A 144 -6.19 10.98 -8.53
CA SER A 144 -7.14 11.61 -9.46
C SER A 144 -7.56 10.70 -10.62
N LEU A 145 -6.73 9.72 -10.96
CA LEU A 145 -6.91 8.79 -12.09
C LEU A 145 -7.47 7.42 -11.68
N PHE A 146 -7.56 7.16 -10.38
CA PHE A 146 -7.92 5.85 -9.86
C PHE A 146 -8.94 5.91 -8.73
N ASP A 147 -10.07 5.25 -8.93
CA ASP A 147 -11.17 5.16 -7.97
C ASP A 147 -11.25 3.80 -7.25
N GLY A 148 -10.34 2.88 -7.57
CA GLY A 148 -10.24 1.58 -6.90
C GLY A 148 -9.52 1.67 -5.54
N PRO A 149 -9.34 0.52 -4.85
CA PRO A 149 -8.69 0.44 -3.55
C PRO A 149 -7.22 0.89 -3.59
N VAL A 150 -6.82 1.79 -2.69
CA VAL A 150 -5.45 2.28 -2.53
C VAL A 150 -4.96 2.08 -1.11
N VAL A 151 -3.77 1.55 -0.96
CA VAL A 151 -3.03 1.53 0.32
C VAL A 151 -1.87 2.51 0.23
N ILE A 152 -1.77 3.43 1.18
CA ILE A 152 -0.66 4.39 1.28
C ILE A 152 0.11 4.14 2.58
N ASP A 153 1.42 3.93 2.45
CA ASP A 153 2.31 3.55 3.54
C ASP A 153 3.61 4.39 3.54
N ALA A 154 4.30 4.42 4.63
CA ALA A 154 5.68 4.92 4.77
C ALA A 154 5.91 6.32 4.16
N ASP A 155 6.82 6.44 3.18
CA ASP A 155 7.11 7.70 2.49
C ASP A 155 5.87 8.30 1.81
N GLY A 156 4.88 7.48 1.43
CA GLY A 156 3.60 7.96 0.91
C GLY A 156 2.86 8.80 1.94
N ILE A 157 2.74 8.30 3.17
CA ILE A 157 2.15 9.03 4.30
C ILE A 157 2.98 10.29 4.63
N THR A 158 4.30 10.15 4.66
CA THR A 158 5.20 11.28 4.93
C THR A 158 5.06 12.39 3.88
N ASN A 159 4.90 12.04 2.59
CA ASN A 159 4.65 13.01 1.53
C ASN A 159 3.30 13.74 1.73
N LEU A 160 2.24 13.02 2.09
CA LEU A 160 0.93 13.62 2.40
C LEU A 160 1.01 14.64 3.53
N CYS A 161 1.71 14.28 4.62
CA CYS A 161 1.87 15.17 5.78
C CYS A 161 2.71 16.41 5.48
N ARG A 162 3.77 16.24 4.66
CA ARG A 162 4.78 17.30 4.47
C ARG A 162 4.42 18.30 3.38
N PHE A 163 3.81 17.87 2.30
CA PHE A 163 3.57 18.68 1.11
C PHE A 163 2.08 18.91 0.83
N GLY A 164 1.20 18.03 1.31
CA GLY A 164 -0.23 18.17 1.25
C GLY A 164 -0.79 19.09 2.33
N LYS A 165 -2.03 19.48 2.17
CA LYS A 165 -2.82 19.96 3.31
C LYS A 165 -3.32 18.74 4.09
N LYS A 166 -2.35 17.97 4.60
CA LYS A 166 -2.53 16.71 5.32
C LYS A 166 -3.44 15.74 4.54
N THR A 167 -4.64 15.51 5.03
CA THR A 167 -5.58 14.53 4.45
C THR A 167 -6.62 15.15 3.51
N GLU A 168 -6.49 16.41 3.10
CA GLU A 168 -7.50 17.04 2.22
C GLU A 168 -7.73 16.26 0.93
N ILE A 169 -6.67 15.76 0.30
CA ILE A 169 -6.74 14.93 -0.91
C ILE A 169 -7.47 13.60 -0.68
N LEU A 170 -7.59 13.16 0.57
CA LEU A 170 -8.27 11.93 0.97
C LEU A 170 -9.72 12.17 1.40
N LYS A 171 -10.14 13.44 1.46
CA LYS A 171 -11.47 13.83 1.92
C LYS A 171 -12.55 13.26 1.01
N GLY A 172 -13.51 12.53 1.60
CA GLY A 172 -14.58 11.87 0.85
C GLY A 172 -14.17 10.60 0.09
N ARG A 173 -12.93 10.12 0.26
CA ARG A 173 -12.49 8.84 -0.31
C ARG A 173 -12.65 7.71 0.72
N GLU A 174 -13.50 6.75 0.40
CA GLU A 174 -13.71 5.55 1.23
C GLU A 174 -12.83 4.37 0.79
N ASN A 175 -12.12 4.54 -0.32
CA ASN A 175 -11.30 3.51 -0.97
C ASN A 175 -9.81 3.58 -0.61
N VAL A 176 -9.39 4.44 0.33
CA VAL A 176 -8.00 4.61 0.73
C VAL A 176 -7.76 4.11 2.15
N VAL A 177 -6.75 3.27 2.31
CA VAL A 177 -6.26 2.78 3.60
C VAL A 177 -4.87 3.36 3.84
N LEU A 178 -4.66 3.93 5.02
CA LEU A 178 -3.33 4.34 5.51
C LEU A 178 -2.83 3.31 6.52
N THR A 179 -1.53 3.00 6.49
CA THR A 179 -0.88 2.03 7.40
C THR A 179 0.23 2.69 8.23
N PRO A 180 -0.09 3.77 9.00
CA PRO A 180 0.92 4.53 9.69
C PRO A 180 1.50 3.76 10.89
N HIS A 181 2.82 3.79 11.06
CA HIS A 181 3.45 3.49 12.34
C HIS A 181 3.22 4.67 13.33
N PRO A 182 3.49 4.51 14.66
CA PRO A 182 3.18 5.56 15.63
C PRO A 182 3.67 6.96 15.26
N GLY A 183 4.91 7.12 14.82
CA GLY A 183 5.45 8.43 14.43
C GLY A 183 4.85 9.01 13.14
N GLU A 184 4.28 8.21 12.25
CA GLU A 184 3.51 8.67 11.09
C GLU A 184 2.11 9.08 11.52
N CYS A 185 1.52 8.34 12.48
CA CYS A 185 0.24 8.66 13.07
C CYS A 185 0.28 10.04 13.76
N ASP A 186 1.32 10.31 14.53
CA ASP A 186 1.52 11.62 15.17
C ASP A 186 1.54 12.74 14.12
N ARG A 187 2.30 12.57 13.04
CA ARG A 187 2.37 13.58 11.95
C ARG A 187 1.04 13.78 11.19
N LEU A 188 0.20 12.74 11.12
CA LEU A 188 -1.13 12.86 10.50
C LEU A 188 -2.12 13.61 11.40
N LEU A 189 -1.95 13.56 12.72
CA LEU A 189 -2.87 14.12 13.71
C LEU A 189 -2.49 15.56 14.11
N ASP A 190 -1.21 15.97 13.99
CA ASP A 190 -0.72 17.34 14.24
C ASP A 190 -1.21 18.33 13.16
#